data_5926afdf86c1e8ead7060ac74aa3c493
#
_entry.id   5926afdf86c1e8ead7060ac74aa3c493
#
_cell.length_a   1.000
_cell.length_b   1.000
_cell.length_c   1.000
_cell.angle_alpha   90.00
_cell.angle_beta   90.00
_cell.angle_gamma   90.00
#
_symmetry.space_group_name_H-M   'P 1'
#
loop_
_entity.id
_entity.type
_entity.pdbx_description
1 polymer ?
#
loop_
_entity_poly.entity_id
_entity_poly.type
_entity_poly.pdbx_seq_one_letter_code
_entity_poly.pdbx_strand_id
1 'polypeptide(L)'
;MSSQKKTSNTTGHLLTSVLRWFDSDANIESITATDPKKVDWLRIAPLLFLHLMCLGIFWVGWSWTAVGVAALLYFIRMFAITGFYHRYFSHKAFKTPRFWQFIFGALGNASVQRGPLWWAAHHRHHHRFTDQEQDVHSPSMHGFWWSHIGWLTSRANFPTNYKYVAEWAQYPELCWLNRFDTVVPVLLASSLYIFGTLLERLAPHLGTNGMQMLVWGFFISTTVLLHATVTINSFDHMY
;
A
#
# COMPACT_ATOMS: atom_id res chain seq x y z
N MET A 1 3.48 -47.54 18.33
CA MET A 1 2.96 -46.46 17.49
C MET A 1 2.92 -45.19 18.32
N SER A 2 3.97 -44.35 18.21
CA SER A 2 4.10 -43.12 18.99
C SER A 2 3.48 -41.99 18.15
N SER A 3 2.36 -41.45 18.62
CA SER A 3 1.71 -40.26 18.09
C SER A 3 2.54 -39.02 18.49
N GLN A 4 3.39 -38.54 17.63
CA GLN A 4 3.99 -37.22 17.81
C GLN A 4 2.91 -36.18 17.62
N LYS A 5 2.38 -35.63 18.71
CA LYS A 5 1.60 -34.38 18.72
C LYS A 5 2.46 -33.25 18.15
N LYS A 6 2.16 -32.85 16.94
CA LYS A 6 2.64 -31.58 16.34
C LYS A 6 2.07 -30.44 17.21
N THR A 7 2.80 -29.96 18.19
CA THR A 7 2.54 -28.68 18.83
C THR A 7 2.74 -27.62 17.77
N SER A 8 1.66 -27.08 17.23
CA SER A 8 1.70 -25.95 16.31
C SER A 8 2.34 -24.77 17.04
N ASN A 9 3.48 -24.33 16.58
CA ASN A 9 4.24 -23.23 17.18
C ASN A 9 3.53 -21.90 16.88
N THR A 10 2.45 -21.63 17.61
CA THR A 10 1.57 -20.44 17.43
C THR A 10 2.39 -19.14 17.53
N THR A 11 3.40 -19.12 18.42
CA THR A 11 4.31 -17.99 18.59
C THR A 11 5.16 -17.73 17.34
N GLY A 12 5.61 -18.78 16.65
CA GLY A 12 6.36 -18.66 15.40
C GLY A 12 5.51 -18.08 14.28
N HIS A 13 4.23 -18.43 14.19
CA HIS A 13 3.31 -17.87 13.21
C HIS A 13 3.03 -16.38 13.44
N LEU A 14 2.83 -15.96 14.68
CA LEU A 14 2.61 -14.56 15.05
C LEU A 14 3.83 -13.71 14.69
N LEU A 15 5.03 -14.14 15.10
CA LEU A 15 6.27 -13.43 14.80
C LEU A 15 6.48 -13.28 13.28
N THR A 16 6.28 -14.34 12.53
CA THR A 16 6.39 -14.32 11.06
C THR A 16 5.41 -13.34 10.42
N SER A 17 4.17 -13.27 10.89
CA SER A 17 3.18 -12.35 10.35
C SER A 17 3.50 -10.89 10.68
N VAL A 18 4.02 -10.61 11.86
CA VAL A 18 4.50 -9.26 12.25
C VAL A 18 5.72 -8.86 11.41
N LEU A 19 6.67 -9.78 11.18
CA LEU A 19 7.82 -9.51 10.32
C LEU A 19 7.39 -9.13 8.90
N ARG A 20 6.31 -9.71 8.39
CA ARG A 20 5.75 -9.40 7.07
C ARG A 20 5.15 -8.00 6.95
N TRP A 21 4.90 -7.29 8.04
CA TRP A 21 4.52 -5.88 7.98
C TRP A 21 5.68 -4.99 7.50
N PHE A 22 6.92 -5.43 7.74
CA PHE A 22 8.13 -4.69 7.41
C PHE A 22 8.92 -5.32 6.27
N ASP A 23 8.79 -6.63 6.07
CA ASP A 23 9.45 -7.40 5.03
C ASP A 23 8.41 -8.21 4.23
N SER A 24 7.99 -7.65 3.11
CA SER A 24 6.95 -8.23 2.26
C SER A 24 7.32 -9.57 1.65
N ASP A 25 8.62 -9.87 1.54
CA ASP A 25 9.15 -11.13 1.00
C ASP A 25 9.43 -12.19 2.08
N ALA A 26 9.23 -11.85 3.36
CA ALA A 26 9.49 -12.81 4.43
C ALA A 26 8.60 -14.05 4.35
N ASN A 27 9.22 -15.23 4.26
CA ASN A 27 8.57 -16.55 4.26
C ASN A 27 7.46 -16.73 3.19
N ILE A 28 7.67 -16.20 1.98
CA ILE A 28 6.74 -16.35 0.85
C ILE A 28 6.49 -17.84 0.54
N GLU A 29 7.51 -18.69 0.63
CA GLU A 29 7.41 -20.13 0.37
C GLU A 29 6.37 -20.86 1.24
N SER A 30 6.05 -20.31 2.42
CA SER A 30 5.01 -20.86 3.29
C SER A 30 3.57 -20.50 2.84
N ILE A 31 3.42 -19.69 1.80
CA ILE A 31 2.13 -19.31 1.21
C ILE A 31 1.76 -20.32 0.12
N THR A 32 1.78 -21.61 0.45
CA THR A 32 1.34 -22.66 -0.47
C THR A 32 -0.18 -22.70 -0.56
N ALA A 33 -0.70 -22.78 -1.80
CA ALA A 33 -2.05 -23.22 -2.21
C ALA A 33 -3.15 -23.03 -1.16
N THR A 34 -3.39 -21.81 -0.73
CA THR A 34 -4.53 -21.48 0.12
C THR A 34 -5.67 -20.97 -0.74
N ASP A 35 -6.89 -21.15 -0.25
CA ASP A 35 -8.09 -20.54 -0.80
C ASP A 35 -7.80 -19.08 -1.21
N PRO A 36 -7.97 -18.71 -2.49
CA PRO A 36 -7.67 -17.36 -2.98
C PRO A 36 -8.45 -16.26 -2.27
N LYS A 37 -9.57 -16.58 -1.62
CA LYS A 37 -10.39 -15.64 -0.85
C LYS A 37 -10.11 -15.65 0.66
N LYS A 38 -9.15 -16.42 1.13
CA LYS A 38 -8.83 -16.49 2.57
C LYS A 38 -8.13 -15.22 3.05
N VAL A 39 -8.79 -14.48 3.93
CA VAL A 39 -8.27 -13.26 4.55
C VAL A 39 -7.15 -13.57 5.55
N ASP A 40 -6.06 -12.82 5.51
CA ASP A 40 -4.98 -12.84 6.52
C ASP A 40 -5.17 -11.66 7.50
N TRP A 41 -5.97 -11.88 8.53
CA TRP A 41 -6.35 -10.84 9.50
C TRP A 41 -5.16 -10.15 10.16
N LEU A 42 -4.11 -10.89 10.47
CA LEU A 42 -2.95 -10.30 11.12
C LEU A 42 -2.13 -9.44 10.16
N ARG A 43 -1.99 -9.88 8.90
CA ARG A 43 -1.25 -9.12 7.90
C ARG A 43 -1.97 -7.83 7.49
N ILE A 44 -3.29 -7.79 7.54
CA ILE A 44 -4.07 -6.58 7.21
C ILE A 44 -4.23 -5.62 8.39
N ALA A 45 -3.74 -5.96 9.58
CA ALA A 45 -3.85 -5.09 10.76
C ALA A 45 -3.33 -3.66 10.51
N PRO A 46 -2.21 -3.41 9.78
CA PRO A 46 -1.79 -2.06 9.42
C PRO A 46 -2.81 -1.31 8.55
N LEU A 47 -3.50 -2.00 7.64
CA LEU A 47 -4.56 -1.42 6.82
C LEU A 47 -5.75 -0.99 7.69
N LEU A 48 -6.19 -1.85 8.62
CA LEU A 48 -7.25 -1.53 9.56
C LEU A 48 -6.84 -0.37 10.48
N PHE A 49 -5.59 -0.37 10.96
CA PHE A 49 -5.03 0.69 11.78
C PHE A 49 -5.04 2.04 11.02
N LEU A 50 -4.69 2.05 9.74
CA LEU A 50 -4.74 3.25 8.90
C LEU A 50 -6.14 3.90 8.93
N HIS A 51 -7.20 3.10 8.76
CA HIS A 51 -8.58 3.57 8.80
C HIS A 51 -8.99 4.04 10.20
N LEU A 52 -8.65 3.27 11.23
CA LEU A 52 -8.97 3.60 12.62
C LEU A 52 -8.35 4.94 13.03
N MET A 53 -7.12 5.22 12.61
CA MET A 53 -6.42 6.46 12.93
C MET A 53 -7.04 7.70 12.28
N CYS A 54 -7.90 7.55 11.28
CA CYS A 54 -8.71 8.66 10.76
C CYS A 54 -9.69 9.23 11.82
N LEU A 55 -10.13 8.40 12.78
CA LEU A 55 -10.94 8.85 13.90
C LEU A 55 -10.19 9.83 14.81
N GLY A 56 -8.88 9.91 14.69
CA GLY A 56 -8.06 10.89 15.39
C GLY A 56 -8.49 12.35 15.17
N ILE A 57 -9.21 12.62 14.07
CA ILE A 57 -9.77 13.97 13.79
C ILE A 57 -10.62 14.52 14.94
N PHE A 58 -11.32 13.64 15.67
CA PHE A 58 -12.17 14.06 16.80
C PHE A 58 -11.37 14.59 18.00
N TRP A 59 -10.08 14.26 18.10
CA TRP A 59 -9.19 14.70 19.17
C TRP A 59 -8.25 15.83 18.74
N VAL A 60 -7.72 15.76 17.51
CA VAL A 60 -6.74 16.75 17.04
C VAL A 60 -7.41 17.98 16.43
N GLY A 61 -8.70 17.92 16.09
CA GLY A 61 -9.40 18.97 15.36
C GLY A 61 -8.84 19.16 13.94
N TRP A 62 -8.90 20.39 13.43
CA TRP A 62 -8.42 20.72 12.10
C TRP A 62 -7.80 22.13 12.03
N SER A 63 -6.98 22.35 11.02
CA SER A 63 -6.47 23.67 10.61
C SER A 63 -6.41 23.76 9.09
N TRP A 64 -6.52 24.95 8.53
CA TRP A 64 -6.37 25.13 7.08
C TRP A 64 -5.02 24.65 6.56
N THR A 65 -3.96 24.79 7.38
CA THR A 65 -2.62 24.31 7.09
C THR A 65 -2.60 22.78 6.98
N ALA A 66 -3.15 22.07 7.95
CA ALA A 66 -3.19 20.60 7.92
C ALA A 66 -4.05 20.06 6.77
N VAL A 67 -5.21 20.65 6.50
CA VAL A 67 -6.09 20.30 5.38
C VAL A 67 -5.40 20.60 4.03
N GLY A 68 -4.75 21.77 3.91
CA GLY A 68 -4.00 22.13 2.69
C GLY A 68 -2.86 21.18 2.40
N VAL A 69 -2.07 20.77 3.42
CA VAL A 69 -1.02 19.77 3.28
C VAL A 69 -1.59 18.39 2.92
N ALA A 70 -2.71 18.01 3.53
CA ALA A 70 -3.39 16.75 3.19
C ALA A 70 -3.84 16.71 1.73
N ALA A 71 -4.44 17.79 1.24
CA ALA A 71 -4.86 17.92 -0.16
C ALA A 71 -3.66 17.89 -1.12
N LEU A 72 -2.60 18.65 -0.83
CA LEU A 72 -1.37 18.65 -1.62
C LEU A 72 -0.75 17.26 -1.73
N LEU A 73 -0.61 16.57 -0.59
CA LEU A 73 -0.07 15.21 -0.55
C LEU A 73 -0.97 14.19 -1.25
N TYR A 74 -2.28 14.37 -1.19
CA TYR A 74 -3.22 13.56 -1.96
C TYR A 74 -2.92 13.69 -3.46
N PHE A 75 -2.85 14.90 -4.00
CA PHE A 75 -2.61 15.11 -5.44
C PHE A 75 -1.22 14.62 -5.88
N ILE A 76 -0.17 14.91 -5.11
CA ILE A 76 1.19 14.44 -5.42
C ILE A 76 1.23 12.91 -5.47
N ARG A 77 0.64 12.23 -4.50
CA ARG A 77 0.65 10.77 -4.41
C ARG A 77 -0.31 10.12 -5.41
N MET A 78 -1.45 10.75 -5.72
CA MET A 78 -2.32 10.31 -6.80
C MET A 78 -1.58 10.38 -8.14
N PHE A 79 -0.85 11.48 -8.38
CA PHE A 79 0.01 11.58 -9.57
C PHE A 79 1.09 10.49 -9.58
N ALA A 80 1.69 10.17 -8.42
CA ALA A 80 2.71 9.11 -8.33
C ALA A 80 2.12 7.72 -8.66
N ILE A 81 0.88 7.43 -8.24
CA ILE A 81 0.20 6.20 -8.64
C ILE A 81 -0.11 6.20 -10.15
N THR A 82 -0.72 7.25 -10.67
CA THR A 82 -1.16 7.30 -12.08
C THR A 82 0.00 7.49 -13.06
N GLY A 83 0.95 8.38 -12.76
CA GLY A 83 2.10 8.69 -13.61
C GLY A 83 3.23 7.67 -13.49
N PHE A 84 3.53 7.22 -12.28
CA PHE A 84 4.70 6.37 -12.06
C PHE A 84 4.34 4.89 -11.92
N TYR A 85 3.49 4.49 -10.97
CA TYR A 85 3.14 3.08 -10.82
C TYR A 85 2.40 2.55 -12.05
N HIS A 86 1.38 3.27 -12.49
CA HIS A 86 0.58 2.87 -13.64
C HIS A 86 1.33 3.08 -14.97
N ARG A 87 1.63 4.33 -15.37
CA ARG A 87 2.16 4.59 -16.71
C ARG A 87 3.62 4.19 -16.87
N TYR A 88 4.48 4.39 -15.86
CA TYR A 88 5.90 4.07 -15.96
C TYR A 88 6.17 2.59 -15.68
N PHE A 89 5.90 2.10 -14.46
CA PHE A 89 6.25 0.74 -14.08
C PHE A 89 5.37 -0.33 -14.74
N SER A 90 4.07 -0.08 -14.92
CA SER A 90 3.18 -1.08 -15.52
C SER A 90 3.20 -1.03 -17.04
N HIS A 91 3.00 0.14 -17.65
CA HIS A 91 2.87 0.29 -19.11
C HIS A 91 4.15 0.67 -19.84
N LYS A 92 5.24 1.04 -19.15
CA LYS A 92 6.51 1.50 -19.78
C LYS A 92 6.29 2.63 -20.79
N ALA A 93 5.35 3.53 -20.51
CA ALA A 93 4.92 4.58 -21.45
C ALA A 93 6.02 5.59 -21.79
N PHE A 94 7.07 5.66 -20.97
CA PHE A 94 8.23 6.51 -21.18
C PHE A 94 9.48 5.90 -20.55
N LYS A 95 10.66 6.46 -20.88
CA LYS A 95 11.95 6.03 -20.35
C LYS A 95 12.55 7.11 -19.45
N THR A 96 13.30 6.69 -18.42
CA THR A 96 14.01 7.59 -17.51
C THR A 96 15.29 6.96 -17.00
N PRO A 97 16.32 7.76 -16.61
CA PRO A 97 17.51 7.26 -15.95
C PRO A 97 17.19 6.54 -14.64
N ARG A 98 18.06 5.61 -14.25
CA ARG A 98 17.92 4.74 -13.07
C ARG A 98 17.66 5.50 -11.76
N PHE A 99 18.29 6.67 -11.59
CA PHE A 99 18.03 7.52 -10.42
C PHE A 99 16.56 7.91 -10.30
N TRP A 100 15.92 8.36 -11.40
CA TRP A 100 14.51 8.74 -11.41
C TRP A 100 13.58 7.54 -11.26
N GLN A 101 13.99 6.34 -11.72
CA GLN A 101 13.22 5.12 -11.45
C GLN A 101 13.06 4.89 -9.94
N PHE A 102 14.15 5.06 -9.18
CA PHE A 102 14.11 4.93 -7.73
C PHE A 102 13.21 6.00 -7.09
N ILE A 103 13.35 7.27 -7.51
CA ILE A 103 12.50 8.37 -7.02
C ILE A 103 11.02 8.10 -7.31
N PHE A 104 10.68 7.66 -8.52
CA PHE A 104 9.31 7.32 -8.89
C PHE A 104 8.76 6.14 -8.08
N GLY A 105 9.59 5.12 -7.85
CA GLY A 105 9.25 4.01 -6.99
C GLY A 105 8.98 4.46 -5.55
N ALA A 106 9.83 5.33 -5.00
CA ALA A 106 9.67 5.86 -3.64
C ALA A 106 8.42 6.76 -3.50
N LEU A 107 8.17 7.65 -4.48
CA LEU A 107 6.97 8.50 -4.48
C LEU A 107 5.68 7.68 -4.56
N GLY A 108 5.65 6.64 -5.41
CA GLY A 108 4.52 5.71 -5.45
C GLY A 108 4.36 4.94 -4.13
N ASN A 109 5.46 4.51 -3.53
CA ASN A 109 5.47 3.80 -2.24
C ASN A 109 4.93 4.66 -1.08
N ALA A 110 5.14 5.99 -1.13
CA ALA A 110 4.53 6.94 -0.18
C ALA A 110 2.99 6.91 -0.17
N SER A 111 2.36 6.31 -1.18
CA SER A 111 0.89 6.15 -1.27
C SER A 111 0.33 5.01 -0.43
N VAL A 112 1.20 4.22 0.22
CA VAL A 112 0.81 3.06 1.07
C VAL A 112 0.03 1.99 0.28
N GLN A 113 0.37 1.83 -1.01
CA GLN A 113 -0.25 0.85 -1.91
C GLN A 113 0.76 -0.23 -2.35
N ARG A 114 1.58 -0.68 -1.43
CA ARG A 114 2.62 -1.68 -1.63
C ARG A 114 3.80 -1.16 -2.48
N GLY A 115 4.74 -2.05 -2.79
CA GLY A 115 5.92 -1.71 -3.57
C GLY A 115 5.66 -1.58 -5.08
N PRO A 116 6.58 -0.92 -5.82
CA PRO A 116 6.41 -0.67 -7.25
C PRO A 116 6.29 -1.93 -8.11
N LEU A 117 7.02 -3.00 -7.73
CA LEU A 117 7.00 -4.25 -8.48
C LEU A 117 5.74 -5.07 -8.21
N TRP A 118 5.27 -5.08 -6.96
CA TRP A 118 4.01 -5.72 -6.60
C TRP A 118 2.84 -5.07 -7.36
N TRP A 119 2.78 -3.74 -7.31
CA TRP A 119 1.71 -2.98 -7.96
C TRP A 119 1.69 -3.21 -9.48
N ALA A 120 2.86 -3.06 -10.12
CA ALA A 120 2.98 -3.27 -11.57
C ALA A 120 2.67 -4.71 -11.99
N ALA A 121 3.07 -5.71 -11.19
CA ALA A 121 2.79 -7.11 -11.48
C ALA A 121 1.28 -7.41 -11.44
N HIS A 122 0.56 -6.92 -10.41
CA HIS A 122 -0.89 -7.08 -10.31
C HIS A 122 -1.63 -6.34 -11.42
N HIS A 123 -1.22 -5.13 -11.74
CA HIS A 123 -1.83 -4.34 -12.81
C HIS A 123 -1.65 -5.00 -14.20
N ARG A 124 -0.45 -5.52 -14.51
CA ARG A 124 -0.22 -6.26 -15.75
C ARG A 124 -0.97 -7.61 -15.80
N HIS A 125 -1.11 -8.26 -14.65
CA HIS A 125 -1.94 -9.46 -14.54
C HIS A 125 -3.41 -9.13 -14.84
N HIS A 126 -3.94 -8.05 -14.25
CA HIS A 126 -5.28 -7.56 -14.53
C HIS A 126 -5.48 -7.29 -16.03
N HIS A 127 -4.63 -6.49 -16.66
CA HIS A 127 -4.73 -6.23 -18.10
C HIS A 127 -4.67 -7.48 -18.99
N ARG A 128 -3.96 -8.51 -18.54
CA ARG A 128 -3.89 -9.78 -19.28
C ARG A 128 -5.16 -10.61 -19.17
N PHE A 129 -5.86 -10.53 -18.05
CA PHE A 129 -6.99 -11.38 -17.72
C PHE A 129 -8.24 -10.57 -17.34
N THR A 130 -8.33 -9.34 -17.83
CA THR A 130 -9.45 -8.43 -17.53
C THR A 130 -10.78 -9.15 -17.66
N ASP A 131 -11.59 -9.12 -16.58
CA ASP A 131 -12.91 -9.71 -16.45
C ASP A 131 -12.99 -11.23 -16.69
N GLN A 132 -11.87 -11.94 -16.55
CA GLN A 132 -11.80 -13.39 -16.55
C GLN A 132 -11.65 -13.92 -15.11
N GLU A 133 -11.84 -15.23 -14.93
CA GLU A 133 -11.74 -15.90 -13.62
C GLU A 133 -10.39 -15.67 -12.91
N GLN A 134 -9.31 -15.48 -13.67
CA GLN A 134 -7.97 -15.23 -13.17
C GLN A 134 -7.75 -13.79 -12.68
N ASP A 135 -8.63 -12.87 -13.05
CA ASP A 135 -8.56 -11.48 -12.60
C ASP A 135 -8.95 -11.37 -11.12
N VAL A 136 -7.97 -11.12 -10.26
CA VAL A 136 -8.13 -11.19 -8.80
C VAL A 136 -9.05 -10.11 -8.22
N HIS A 137 -9.36 -9.07 -8.99
CA HIS A 137 -10.18 -7.95 -8.53
C HIS A 137 -11.28 -7.52 -9.53
N SER A 138 -11.66 -8.36 -10.49
CA SER A 138 -12.79 -8.08 -11.36
C SER A 138 -14.10 -8.05 -10.58
N PRO A 139 -14.90 -6.96 -10.62
CA PRO A 139 -16.19 -6.88 -9.96
C PRO A 139 -17.25 -7.78 -10.60
N SER A 140 -17.16 -8.01 -11.92
CA SER A 140 -18.04 -8.92 -12.64
C SER A 140 -17.88 -10.38 -12.19
N MET A 141 -16.65 -10.80 -11.83
CA MET A 141 -16.33 -12.16 -11.39
C MET A 141 -16.47 -12.36 -9.88
N HIS A 142 -16.17 -11.35 -9.08
CA HIS A 142 -16.00 -11.51 -7.63
C HIS A 142 -16.91 -10.60 -6.80
N GLY A 143 -17.64 -9.68 -7.43
CA GLY A 143 -18.50 -8.70 -6.80
C GLY A 143 -17.77 -7.46 -6.29
N PHE A 144 -18.54 -6.39 -6.07
CA PHE A 144 -18.06 -5.06 -5.74
C PHE A 144 -17.11 -5.02 -4.52
N TRP A 145 -17.52 -5.55 -3.37
CA TRP A 145 -16.73 -5.44 -2.14
C TRP A 145 -15.41 -6.19 -2.21
N TRP A 146 -15.40 -7.32 -2.92
CA TRP A 146 -14.16 -8.03 -3.15
C TRP A 146 -13.20 -7.22 -4.03
N SER A 147 -13.68 -6.68 -5.14
CA SER A 147 -12.90 -5.85 -6.07
C SER A 147 -12.43 -4.55 -5.42
N HIS A 148 -13.26 -3.94 -4.58
CA HIS A 148 -12.91 -2.70 -3.92
C HIS A 148 -11.80 -2.88 -2.89
N ILE A 149 -11.94 -3.82 -1.95
CA ILE A 149 -10.98 -3.96 -0.84
C ILE A 149 -10.61 -5.43 -0.53
N GLY A 150 -11.52 -6.38 -0.75
CA GLY A 150 -11.35 -7.77 -0.32
C GLY A 150 -10.09 -8.43 -0.88
N TRP A 151 -9.80 -8.23 -2.16
CA TRP A 151 -8.64 -8.83 -2.81
C TRP A 151 -7.30 -8.42 -2.18
N LEU A 152 -7.20 -7.18 -1.65
CA LEU A 152 -6.02 -6.68 -0.94
C LEU A 152 -5.79 -7.40 0.40
N THR A 153 -6.81 -8.05 0.94
CA THR A 153 -6.76 -8.74 2.23
C THR A 153 -6.40 -10.22 2.10
N SER A 154 -6.45 -10.75 0.88
CA SER A 154 -6.18 -12.17 0.64
C SER A 154 -4.71 -12.51 0.72
N ARG A 155 -4.40 -13.60 1.42
CA ARG A 155 -3.04 -14.15 1.50
C ARG A 155 -2.46 -14.47 0.13
N ALA A 156 -3.26 -14.92 -0.81
CA ALA A 156 -2.82 -15.29 -2.16
C ALA A 156 -2.30 -14.10 -2.96
N ASN A 157 -2.78 -12.89 -2.67
CA ASN A 157 -2.44 -11.67 -3.41
C ASN A 157 -1.28 -10.87 -2.80
N PHE A 158 -0.71 -11.31 -1.66
CA PHE A 158 0.43 -10.62 -1.05
C PHE A 158 1.76 -10.80 -1.79
N PRO A 159 2.11 -11.97 -2.36
CA PRO A 159 3.37 -12.15 -3.07
C PRO A 159 3.46 -11.31 -4.35
N THR A 160 4.66 -10.81 -4.63
CA THR A 160 4.96 -10.21 -5.92
C THR A 160 5.19 -11.28 -6.97
N ASN A 161 4.43 -11.27 -8.05
CA ASN A 161 4.68 -12.16 -9.18
C ASN A 161 5.76 -11.57 -10.10
N TYR A 162 7.02 -11.84 -9.80
CA TYR A 162 8.17 -11.30 -10.51
C TYR A 162 8.23 -11.67 -12.00
N LYS A 163 7.47 -12.70 -12.45
CA LYS A 163 7.38 -13.06 -13.90
C LYS A 163 6.78 -11.93 -14.73
N TYR A 164 5.88 -11.13 -14.17
CA TYR A 164 5.27 -9.99 -14.86
C TYR A 164 6.15 -8.75 -14.91
N VAL A 165 7.19 -8.69 -14.08
CA VAL A 165 8.05 -7.50 -13.88
C VAL A 165 9.54 -7.85 -13.90
N ALA A 166 9.93 -8.89 -14.62
CA ALA A 166 11.30 -9.41 -14.65
C ALA A 166 12.34 -8.34 -15.04
N GLU A 167 11.99 -7.41 -15.93
CA GLU A 167 12.87 -6.30 -16.33
C GLU A 167 13.11 -5.28 -15.23
N TRP A 168 12.18 -5.14 -14.27
CA TRP A 168 12.37 -4.26 -13.11
C TRP A 168 13.06 -4.99 -11.95
N ALA A 169 12.89 -6.30 -11.86
CA ALA A 169 13.52 -7.12 -10.83
C ALA A 169 15.05 -7.20 -10.93
N GLN A 170 15.64 -6.77 -12.05
CA GLN A 170 17.10 -6.64 -12.20
C GLN A 170 17.69 -5.43 -11.45
N TYR A 171 16.87 -4.51 -10.93
CA TYR A 171 17.30 -3.33 -10.20
C TYR A 171 17.17 -3.56 -8.69
N PRO A 172 18.29 -3.75 -7.95
CA PRO A 172 18.27 -4.09 -6.53
C PRO A 172 17.51 -3.06 -5.67
N GLU A 173 17.60 -1.79 -6.01
CA GLU A 173 16.92 -0.69 -5.30
C GLU A 173 15.41 -0.75 -5.46
N LEU A 174 14.90 -1.20 -6.62
CA LEU A 174 13.47 -1.40 -6.81
C LEU A 174 12.97 -2.64 -6.06
N CYS A 175 13.77 -3.71 -6.04
CA CYS A 175 13.51 -4.88 -5.21
C CYS A 175 13.50 -4.52 -3.73
N TRP A 176 14.42 -3.65 -3.28
CA TRP A 176 14.47 -3.18 -1.92
C TRP A 176 13.22 -2.36 -1.54
N LEU A 177 12.81 -1.39 -2.37
CA LEU A 177 11.58 -0.62 -2.19
C LEU A 177 10.33 -1.53 -2.18
N ASN A 178 10.34 -2.58 -2.99
CA ASN A 178 9.24 -3.52 -3.07
C ASN A 178 9.16 -4.42 -1.83
N ARG A 179 10.31 -4.89 -1.34
CA ARG A 179 10.42 -5.74 -0.17
C ARG A 179 10.11 -5.00 1.13
N PHE A 180 10.66 -3.78 1.28
CA PHE A 180 10.52 -2.95 2.46
C PHE A 180 9.53 -1.79 2.21
N ASP A 181 8.36 -2.12 1.68
CA ASP A 181 7.35 -1.18 1.21
C ASP A 181 6.70 -0.31 2.31
N THR A 182 7.00 -0.57 3.58
CA THR A 182 6.57 0.24 4.73
C THR A 182 7.57 1.34 5.10
N VAL A 183 8.81 1.29 4.63
CA VAL A 183 9.85 2.26 5.03
C VAL A 183 9.49 3.68 4.61
N VAL A 184 9.13 3.90 3.35
CA VAL A 184 8.77 5.23 2.84
C VAL A 184 7.52 5.78 3.51
N PRO A 185 6.42 5.02 3.68
CA PRO A 185 5.28 5.43 4.49
C PRO A 185 5.63 5.86 5.92
N VAL A 186 6.45 5.10 6.61
CA VAL A 186 6.87 5.44 7.99
C VAL A 186 7.70 6.73 8.01
N LEU A 187 8.60 6.90 7.06
CA LEU A 187 9.38 8.15 6.92
C LEU A 187 8.46 9.34 6.64
N LEU A 188 7.46 9.19 5.75
CA LEU A 188 6.49 10.24 5.48
C LEU A 188 5.69 10.61 6.72
N ALA A 189 5.15 9.63 7.45
CA ALA A 189 4.38 9.86 8.67
C ALA A 189 5.21 10.58 9.74
N SER A 190 6.44 10.12 9.97
CA SER A 190 7.38 10.73 10.91
C SER A 190 7.76 12.16 10.50
N SER A 191 8.02 12.38 9.22
CA SER A 191 8.36 13.71 8.69
C SER A 191 7.20 14.70 8.86
N LEU A 192 5.95 14.26 8.64
CA LEU A 192 4.77 15.10 8.83
C LEU A 192 4.57 15.47 10.29
N TYR A 193 4.75 14.52 11.21
CA TYR A 193 4.68 14.80 12.63
C TYR A 193 5.73 15.81 13.07
N ILE A 194 6.98 15.60 12.68
CA ILE A 194 8.10 16.51 12.97
C ILE A 194 7.84 17.88 12.37
N PHE A 195 7.42 17.95 11.11
CA PHE A 195 7.12 19.20 10.43
C PHE A 195 6.02 19.98 11.13
N GLY A 196 4.92 19.33 11.52
CA GLY A 196 3.83 19.96 12.27
C GLY A 196 4.29 20.48 13.63
N THR A 197 5.14 19.72 14.34
CA THR A 197 5.72 20.16 15.62
C THR A 197 6.66 21.37 15.46
N LEU A 198 7.40 21.42 14.34
CA LEU A 198 8.22 22.59 14.02
C LEU A 198 7.36 23.81 13.69
N LEU A 199 6.27 23.64 12.91
CA LEU A 199 5.35 24.73 12.60
C LEU A 199 4.66 25.28 13.86
N GLU A 200 4.25 24.42 14.78
CA GLU A 200 3.67 24.83 16.06
C GLU A 200 4.61 25.77 16.84
N ARG A 201 5.92 25.54 16.80
CA ARG A 201 6.94 26.36 17.50
C ARG A 201 7.36 27.58 16.73
N LEU A 202 7.59 27.46 15.42
CA LEU A 202 8.20 28.50 14.60
C LEU A 202 7.19 29.42 13.91
N ALA A 203 5.96 28.93 13.71
CA ALA A 203 4.87 29.64 13.02
C ALA A 203 3.51 29.36 13.67
N PRO A 204 3.31 29.68 14.97
CA PRO A 204 2.09 29.33 15.71
C PRO A 204 0.81 29.93 15.11
N HIS A 205 0.93 31.01 14.34
CA HIS A 205 -0.20 31.63 13.62
C HIS A 205 -0.83 30.71 12.56
N LEU A 206 -0.14 29.65 12.14
CA LEU A 206 -0.69 28.64 11.21
C LEU A 206 -1.69 27.68 11.88
N GLY A 207 -1.80 27.71 13.22
CA GLY A 207 -2.80 26.97 13.98
C GLY A 207 -2.74 25.45 13.83
N THR A 208 -1.55 24.89 13.55
CA THR A 208 -1.33 23.46 13.34
C THR A 208 -0.29 22.90 14.30
N ASN A 209 -0.28 21.58 14.48
CA ASN A 209 0.69 20.86 15.30
C ASN A 209 1.06 19.49 14.70
N GLY A 210 1.98 18.80 15.35
CA GLY A 210 2.47 17.50 14.87
C GLY A 210 1.38 16.45 14.71
N MET A 211 0.46 16.35 15.65
CA MET A 211 -0.64 15.38 15.60
C MET A 211 -1.64 15.71 14.48
N GLN A 212 -1.99 16.97 14.28
CA GLN A 212 -2.84 17.38 13.16
C GLN A 212 -2.20 17.03 11.81
N MET A 213 -0.91 17.35 11.65
CA MET A 213 -0.19 17.00 10.41
C MET A 213 -0.13 15.50 10.17
N LEU A 214 0.05 14.69 11.22
CA LEU A 214 0.04 13.24 11.11
C LEU A 214 -1.36 12.71 10.73
N VAL A 215 -2.41 13.15 11.43
CA VAL A 215 -3.77 12.66 11.18
C VAL A 215 -4.27 13.11 9.81
N TRP A 216 -4.19 14.38 9.47
CA TRP A 216 -4.66 14.89 8.19
C TRP A 216 -3.75 14.53 7.03
N GLY A 217 -2.45 14.85 7.15
CA GLY A 217 -1.47 14.69 6.06
C GLY A 217 -1.12 13.24 5.77
N PHE A 218 -1.16 12.34 6.76
CA PHE A 218 -0.87 10.94 6.53
C PHE A 218 -2.14 10.07 6.55
N PHE A 219 -2.83 9.92 7.67
CA PHE A 219 -3.90 8.93 7.80
C PHE A 219 -5.11 9.25 6.91
N ILE A 220 -5.68 10.44 7.00
CA ILE A 220 -6.86 10.83 6.23
C ILE A 220 -6.53 10.87 4.74
N SER A 221 -5.45 11.58 4.36
CA SER A 221 -5.14 11.74 2.95
C SER A 221 -4.72 10.41 2.29
N THR A 222 -4.12 9.47 3.03
CA THR A 222 -3.79 8.12 2.54
C THR A 222 -5.03 7.25 2.38
N THR A 223 -5.95 7.29 3.34
CA THR A 223 -7.20 6.53 3.28
C THR A 223 -8.07 6.99 2.11
N VAL A 224 -8.21 8.32 1.93
CA VAL A 224 -8.93 8.90 0.78
C VAL A 224 -8.26 8.50 -0.54
N LEU A 225 -6.94 8.56 -0.63
CA LEU A 225 -6.18 8.15 -1.80
C LEU A 225 -6.38 6.66 -2.14
N LEU A 226 -6.32 5.79 -1.13
CA LEU A 226 -6.54 4.35 -1.30
C LEU A 226 -7.92 4.10 -1.91
N HIS A 227 -8.98 4.65 -1.29
CA HIS A 227 -10.34 4.46 -1.78
C HIS A 227 -10.56 5.06 -3.18
N ALA A 228 -9.99 6.22 -3.47
CA ALA A 228 -10.03 6.81 -4.81
C ALA A 228 -9.36 5.89 -5.86
N THR A 229 -8.24 5.25 -5.52
CA THR A 229 -7.55 4.31 -6.42
C THR A 229 -8.36 3.03 -6.64
N VAL A 230 -8.84 2.38 -5.55
CA VAL A 230 -9.57 1.11 -5.69
C VAL A 230 -10.99 1.29 -6.22
N THR A 231 -11.52 2.52 -6.24
CA THR A 231 -12.78 2.85 -6.90
C THR A 231 -12.70 2.54 -8.41
N ILE A 232 -11.55 2.76 -9.04
CA ILE A 232 -11.33 2.39 -10.45
C ILE A 232 -11.54 0.88 -10.62
N ASN A 233 -10.95 0.05 -9.77
CA ASN A 233 -11.10 -1.41 -9.85
C ASN A 233 -12.56 -1.87 -9.70
N SER A 234 -13.35 -1.17 -8.88
CA SER A 234 -14.70 -1.61 -8.50
C SER A 234 -15.82 -1.03 -9.35
N PHE A 235 -15.61 0.10 -10.05
CA PHE A 235 -16.62 0.75 -10.87
C PHE A 235 -16.39 0.62 -12.38
N ASP A 236 -15.15 0.70 -12.87
CA ASP A 236 -14.87 0.75 -14.31
C ASP A 236 -15.20 -0.58 -15.04
N HIS A 237 -15.34 -1.69 -14.31
CA HIS A 237 -15.63 -3.02 -14.85
C HIS A 237 -16.99 -3.58 -14.40
N MET A 238 -17.91 -2.72 -13.95
CA MET A 238 -19.25 -3.14 -13.54
C MET A 238 -20.25 -3.28 -14.69
N TYR A 239 -19.94 -2.69 -15.86
CA TYR A 239 -20.83 -2.61 -17.03
C TYR A 239 -20.10 -2.98 -18.32
#